data_3d13e2bf08359f685e116607bca50249
#
_entry.id   3d13e2bf08359f685e116607bca50249
#
_cell.length_a   1.000
_cell.length_b   1.000
_cell.length_c   1.000
_cell.angle_alpha   90.00
_cell.angle_beta   90.00
_cell.angle_gamma   90.00
#
_symmetry.space_group_name_H-M   'P 1'
#
loop_
_entity.id
_entity.type
_entity.pdbx_description
1 polymer ?
#
loop_
_entity_poly.entity_id
_entity_poly.type
_entity_poly.pdbx_seq_one_letter_code
_entity_poly.pdbx_strand_id
1 'polypeptide(L)'
;LTDITGMGEILGALGVLVKRSGDSIELNGDHLTKAAPPYELVNSLRASFFCIGPLVARMGMAQVPLPGGCQIGSRPVVEHVKGLKALGAQVTIEHGVVTAVVPGRGHRLTGGHIHLDCPSVGATETLMMAATLADGETTIDNAAQEPEVIDLARLLIAMGARIRGAGSPTITIVGVERLHGADYAVIPDRIEAGTFLLAAAITRSLLRVAPVVPEHLGAVLTKLEEAGCRIEHDGLGVVIDAQRITAVDLRTQPFPGFPTDLQAPFMSLLATAEGTSMIVENIFENRLQHVAELQRMGASIRMQGNTAFIEGVARLSGAPVHGTDLRASAAMVLAGLAAEGTTTVRGLEFLDRGYADLEGKLNGVGAQIRRLHDEPASLPLAA
;
A
#
# COMPACT_ATOMS: atom_id res chain seq x y z
N LEU A 1 -0.09 12.90 -3.27
CA LEU A 1 0.72 11.68 -3.17
C LEU A 1 1.71 11.61 -4.31
N THR A 2 3.00 11.39 -4.01
CA THR A 2 4.06 11.32 -5.04
C THR A 2 3.90 10.09 -5.92
N ASP A 3 3.44 8.96 -5.40
CA ASP A 3 3.19 7.75 -6.18
C ASP A 3 2.10 7.95 -7.24
N ILE A 4 1.05 8.73 -6.94
CA ILE A 4 -0.01 9.07 -7.92
C ILE A 4 0.54 9.98 -9.02
N THR A 5 1.37 10.95 -8.66
CA THR A 5 2.04 11.82 -9.65
C THR A 5 2.94 11.01 -10.56
N GLY A 6 3.80 10.15 -10.00
CA GLY A 6 4.68 9.28 -10.77
C GLY A 6 3.93 8.32 -11.71
N MET A 7 2.80 7.75 -11.26
CA MET A 7 1.96 6.92 -12.15
C MET A 7 1.37 7.75 -13.29
N GLY A 8 0.94 8.99 -13.02
CA GLY A 8 0.47 9.91 -14.05
C GLY A 8 1.54 10.21 -15.11
N GLU A 9 2.80 10.39 -14.70
CA GLU A 9 3.94 10.59 -15.60
C GLU A 9 4.21 9.35 -16.46
N ILE A 10 4.16 8.15 -15.86
CA ILE A 10 4.29 6.87 -16.58
C ILE A 10 3.18 6.74 -17.64
N LEU A 11 1.93 6.98 -17.28
CA LEU A 11 0.80 6.93 -18.20
C LEU A 11 0.94 7.96 -19.32
N GLY A 12 1.36 9.20 -19.00
CA GLY A 12 1.65 10.23 -19.97
C GLY A 12 2.75 9.83 -20.95
N ALA A 13 3.84 9.22 -20.48
CA ALA A 13 4.93 8.72 -21.31
C ALA A 13 4.49 7.59 -22.26
N LEU A 14 3.47 6.82 -21.88
CA LEU A 14 2.85 5.77 -22.72
C LEU A 14 1.89 6.34 -23.77
N GLY A 15 1.48 7.62 -23.65
CA GLY A 15 0.56 8.29 -24.56
C GLY A 15 -0.85 8.51 -24.00
N VAL A 16 -1.09 8.23 -22.72
CA VAL A 16 -2.35 8.55 -22.07
C VAL A 16 -2.40 10.04 -21.74
N LEU A 17 -3.49 10.72 -22.07
CA LEU A 17 -3.72 12.08 -21.61
C LEU A 17 -4.17 12.06 -20.15
N VAL A 18 -3.42 12.75 -19.30
CA VAL A 18 -3.66 12.83 -17.86
C VAL A 18 -3.96 14.27 -17.49
N LYS A 19 -5.14 14.54 -16.94
CA LYS A 19 -5.50 15.85 -16.39
C LYS A 19 -5.87 15.71 -14.93
N ARG A 20 -5.30 16.54 -14.09
CA ARG A 20 -5.59 16.59 -12.66
C ARG A 20 -6.28 17.89 -12.29
N SER A 21 -7.36 17.79 -11.52
CA SER A 21 -8.10 18.93 -11.00
C SER A 21 -8.53 18.63 -9.56
N GLY A 22 -7.87 19.23 -8.58
CA GLY A 22 -8.11 18.96 -7.16
C GLY A 22 -7.92 17.47 -6.85
N ASP A 23 -8.98 16.84 -6.36
CA ASP A 23 -9.01 15.41 -5.98
C ASP A 23 -9.42 14.49 -7.14
N SER A 24 -9.61 15.04 -8.34
CA SER A 24 -10.03 14.28 -9.52
C SER A 24 -8.90 14.15 -10.54
N ILE A 25 -8.85 12.98 -11.20
CA ILE A 25 -7.95 12.69 -12.29
C ILE A 25 -8.77 12.20 -13.48
N GLU A 26 -8.65 12.88 -14.63
CA GLU A 26 -9.21 12.46 -15.91
C GLU A 26 -8.12 11.77 -16.72
N LEU A 27 -8.41 10.56 -17.20
CA LEU A 27 -7.51 9.74 -18.02
C LEU A 27 -8.16 9.45 -19.37
N ASN A 28 -7.46 9.76 -20.46
CA ASN A 28 -7.89 9.38 -21.81
C ASN A 28 -6.80 8.56 -22.48
N GLY A 29 -7.09 7.28 -22.72
CA GLY A 29 -6.19 6.30 -23.32
C GLY A 29 -6.31 6.14 -24.83
N ASP A 30 -7.01 7.02 -25.55
CA ASP A 30 -7.20 6.91 -27.01
C ASP A 30 -5.88 7.02 -27.78
N HIS A 31 -4.92 7.71 -27.20
CA HIS A 31 -3.58 7.94 -27.79
C HIS A 31 -2.49 7.06 -27.19
N LEU A 32 -2.85 5.93 -26.58
CA LEU A 32 -1.88 4.94 -26.11
C LEU A 32 -1.11 4.36 -27.31
N THR A 33 0.19 4.67 -27.40
CA THR A 33 1.04 4.30 -28.56
C THR A 33 2.28 3.51 -28.20
N LYS A 34 2.63 3.44 -26.91
CA LYS A 34 3.84 2.77 -26.45
C LYS A 34 3.51 1.62 -25.52
N ALA A 35 4.20 0.50 -25.71
CA ALA A 35 4.08 -0.71 -24.89
C ALA A 35 5.20 -0.84 -23.82
N ALA A 36 6.06 0.18 -23.72
CA ALA A 36 7.20 0.21 -22.81
C ALA A 36 7.27 1.55 -22.08
N PRO A 37 7.02 1.58 -20.75
CA PRO A 37 7.27 2.80 -19.96
C PRO A 37 8.77 3.06 -19.80
N PRO A 38 9.20 4.33 -19.63
CA PRO A 38 10.60 4.70 -19.44
C PRO A 38 11.18 4.06 -18.17
N TYR A 39 12.42 3.55 -18.24
CA TYR A 39 13.10 2.88 -17.14
C TYR A 39 13.20 3.75 -15.88
N GLU A 40 13.54 5.01 -16.05
CA GLU A 40 13.75 5.96 -14.95
C GLU A 40 12.49 6.15 -14.12
N LEU A 41 11.32 6.21 -14.76
CA LEU A 41 10.04 6.34 -14.10
C LEU A 41 9.61 5.04 -13.39
N VAL A 42 9.88 3.88 -14.02
CA VAL A 42 9.54 2.58 -13.45
C VAL A 42 10.37 2.26 -12.21
N ASN A 43 11.67 2.60 -12.23
CA ASN A 43 12.57 2.31 -11.13
C ASN A 43 12.22 3.07 -9.84
N SER A 44 11.60 4.24 -9.95
CA SER A 44 11.18 5.06 -8.81
C SER A 44 9.85 4.62 -8.19
N LEU A 45 9.01 3.90 -8.93
CA LEU A 45 7.65 3.56 -8.53
C LEU A 45 7.35 2.07 -8.74
N ARG A 46 7.23 1.32 -7.64
CA ARG A 46 6.92 -0.12 -7.74
C ARG A 46 5.57 -0.41 -8.42
N ALA A 47 4.55 0.42 -8.19
CA ALA A 47 3.24 0.29 -8.81
C ALA A 47 3.27 0.39 -10.35
N SER A 48 4.36 0.88 -10.93
CA SER A 48 4.57 0.90 -12.38
C SER A 48 4.39 -0.46 -13.05
N PHE A 49 4.69 -1.55 -12.34
CA PHE A 49 4.55 -2.91 -12.87
C PHE A 49 3.10 -3.30 -13.17
N PHE A 50 2.12 -2.65 -12.55
CA PHE A 50 0.70 -2.86 -12.89
C PHE A 50 0.39 -2.57 -14.37
N CYS A 51 1.17 -1.72 -15.02
CA CYS A 51 0.97 -1.41 -16.44
C CYS A 51 1.08 -2.63 -17.36
N ILE A 52 1.78 -3.70 -16.96
CA ILE A 52 2.03 -4.86 -17.83
C ILE A 52 0.73 -5.54 -18.26
N GLY A 53 -0.25 -5.69 -17.34
CA GLY A 53 -1.54 -6.31 -17.62
C GLY A 53 -2.35 -5.57 -18.68
N PRO A 54 -2.71 -4.30 -18.46
CA PRO A 54 -3.44 -3.48 -19.42
C PRO A 54 -2.69 -3.30 -20.76
N LEU A 55 -1.37 -3.15 -20.75
CA LEU A 55 -0.59 -2.99 -21.97
C LEU A 55 -0.63 -4.25 -22.84
N VAL A 56 -0.37 -5.43 -22.27
CA VAL A 56 -0.40 -6.68 -23.02
C VAL A 56 -1.81 -6.99 -23.55
N ALA A 57 -2.85 -6.69 -22.75
CA ALA A 57 -4.23 -6.91 -23.15
C ALA A 57 -4.69 -5.98 -24.29
N ARG A 58 -4.23 -4.73 -24.33
CA ARG A 58 -4.62 -3.73 -25.33
C ARG A 58 -3.75 -3.72 -26.58
N MET A 59 -2.44 -3.97 -26.41
CA MET A 59 -1.44 -3.81 -27.47
C MET A 59 -0.88 -5.14 -27.96
N GLY A 60 -1.22 -6.27 -27.30
CA GLY A 60 -0.66 -7.58 -27.60
C GLY A 60 0.80 -7.74 -27.14
N MET A 61 1.41 -6.70 -26.62
CA MET A 61 2.76 -6.74 -26.06
C MET A 61 2.95 -5.71 -24.95
N ALA A 62 3.88 -5.99 -24.04
CA ALA A 62 4.35 -5.07 -23.03
C ALA A 62 5.82 -5.36 -22.69
N GLN A 63 6.60 -4.30 -22.44
CA GLN A 63 7.97 -4.40 -21.96
C GLN A 63 8.09 -3.50 -20.72
N VAL A 64 8.12 -4.11 -19.54
CA VAL A 64 8.15 -3.35 -18.28
C VAL A 64 9.39 -3.74 -17.50
N PRO A 65 10.27 -2.80 -17.16
CA PRO A 65 11.40 -3.08 -16.28
C PRO A 65 10.94 -3.70 -14.96
N LEU A 66 11.76 -4.60 -14.40
CA LEU A 66 11.52 -5.07 -13.04
C LEU A 66 11.54 -3.88 -12.09
N PRO A 67 10.55 -3.76 -11.21
CA PRO A 67 10.52 -2.68 -10.25
C PRO A 67 11.74 -2.74 -9.34
N GLY A 68 12.30 -1.59 -9.00
CA GLY A 68 13.46 -1.47 -8.12
C GLY A 68 13.29 -2.22 -6.79
N GLY A 69 14.40 -2.54 -6.15
CA GLY A 69 14.42 -3.27 -4.88
C GLY A 69 13.55 -2.60 -3.81
N CYS A 70 12.85 -3.39 -3.02
CA CYS A 70 12.10 -2.90 -1.88
C CYS A 70 12.87 -3.21 -0.60
N GLN A 71 13.04 -2.22 0.27
CA GLN A 71 13.79 -2.39 1.52
C GLN A 71 13.10 -3.35 2.51
N ILE A 72 11.78 -3.52 2.39
CA ILE A 72 10.99 -4.37 3.30
C ILE A 72 11.00 -5.86 2.94
N GLY A 73 11.56 -6.26 1.78
CA GLY A 73 11.67 -7.66 1.40
C GLY A 73 11.53 -7.94 -0.08
N SER A 74 11.71 -9.21 -0.45
CA SER A 74 11.54 -9.70 -1.80
C SER A 74 10.09 -9.60 -2.24
N ARG A 75 9.86 -9.06 -3.43
CA ARG A 75 8.53 -9.00 -4.07
C ARG A 75 8.65 -9.48 -5.52
N PRO A 76 8.85 -10.78 -5.71
CA PRO A 76 9.05 -11.34 -7.04
C PRO A 76 7.79 -11.14 -7.90
N VAL A 77 8.00 -10.98 -9.20
CA VAL A 77 6.91 -10.88 -10.20
C VAL A 77 6.48 -12.25 -10.73
N VAL A 78 6.86 -13.33 -10.05
CA VAL A 78 6.63 -14.70 -10.51
C VAL A 78 5.15 -14.99 -10.75
N GLU A 79 4.28 -14.58 -9.82
CA GLU A 79 2.84 -14.80 -9.96
C GLU A 79 2.24 -14.04 -11.15
N HIS A 80 2.71 -12.82 -11.42
CA HIS A 80 2.31 -12.05 -12.61
C HIS A 80 2.71 -12.79 -13.89
N VAL A 81 3.97 -13.25 -13.97
CA VAL A 81 4.50 -13.98 -15.13
C VAL A 81 3.76 -15.29 -15.35
N LYS A 82 3.54 -16.06 -14.27
CA LYS A 82 2.78 -17.32 -14.29
C LYS A 82 1.37 -17.11 -14.85
N GLY A 83 0.67 -16.10 -14.33
CA GLY A 83 -0.68 -15.78 -14.77
C GLY A 83 -0.76 -15.28 -16.22
N LEU A 84 0.16 -14.40 -16.64
CA LEU A 84 0.21 -13.94 -18.04
C LEU A 84 0.50 -15.10 -19.02
N LYS A 85 1.35 -16.05 -18.62
CA LYS A 85 1.57 -17.29 -19.42
C LYS A 85 0.32 -18.16 -19.49
N ALA A 86 -0.44 -18.29 -18.40
CA ALA A 86 -1.71 -19.02 -18.39
C ALA A 86 -2.77 -18.35 -19.29
N LEU A 87 -2.68 -17.04 -19.47
CA LEU A 87 -3.51 -16.28 -20.43
C LEU A 87 -2.95 -16.31 -21.86
N GLY A 88 -1.97 -17.15 -22.16
CA GLY A 88 -1.45 -17.37 -23.49
C GLY A 88 -0.34 -16.42 -23.93
N ALA A 89 0.15 -15.54 -23.08
CA ALA A 89 1.30 -14.70 -23.41
C ALA A 89 2.62 -15.48 -23.34
N GLN A 90 3.54 -15.21 -24.26
CA GLN A 90 4.95 -15.58 -24.11
C GLN A 90 5.64 -14.54 -23.27
N VAL A 91 6.23 -14.95 -22.16
CA VAL A 91 6.87 -14.02 -21.21
C VAL A 91 8.33 -14.42 -21.01
N THR A 92 9.23 -13.45 -21.24
CA THR A 92 10.68 -13.56 -20.96
C THR A 92 11.09 -12.51 -19.95
N ILE A 93 12.18 -12.80 -19.23
CA ILE A 93 12.81 -11.84 -18.32
C ILE A 93 14.28 -11.78 -18.70
N GLU A 94 14.69 -10.69 -19.31
CA GLU A 94 16.06 -10.50 -19.78
C GLU A 94 16.52 -9.08 -19.46
N HIS A 95 17.77 -8.93 -19.05
CA HIS A 95 18.38 -7.64 -18.71
C HIS A 95 17.53 -6.78 -17.74
N GLY A 96 16.82 -7.42 -16.82
CA GLY A 96 15.97 -6.72 -15.84
C GLY A 96 14.64 -6.19 -16.42
N VAL A 97 14.23 -6.65 -17.62
CA VAL A 97 12.98 -6.27 -18.27
C VAL A 97 12.10 -7.51 -18.45
N VAL A 98 10.83 -7.39 -18.05
CA VAL A 98 9.79 -8.39 -18.33
C VAL A 98 9.18 -8.02 -19.68
N THR A 99 9.29 -8.91 -20.66
CA THR A 99 8.66 -8.80 -21.97
C THR A 99 7.54 -9.81 -22.07
N ALA A 100 6.31 -9.36 -22.26
CA ALA A 100 5.14 -10.20 -22.50
C ALA A 100 4.61 -9.94 -23.92
N VAL A 101 4.42 -11.00 -24.72
CA VAL A 101 3.94 -10.90 -26.11
C VAL A 101 2.85 -11.93 -26.32
N VAL A 102 1.74 -11.53 -26.91
CA VAL A 102 0.68 -12.45 -27.33
C VAL A 102 0.97 -12.94 -28.73
N PRO A 103 1.23 -14.24 -28.93
CA PRO A 103 1.52 -14.80 -30.26
C PRO A 103 0.28 -14.85 -31.14
N GLY A 104 0.49 -14.88 -32.46
CA GLY A 104 -0.55 -15.10 -33.45
C GLY A 104 -1.21 -13.85 -34.01
N ARG A 105 -2.24 -14.06 -34.84
CA ARG A 105 -3.02 -12.98 -35.45
C ARG A 105 -4.11 -12.50 -34.48
N GLY A 106 -4.24 -11.20 -34.31
CA GLY A 106 -5.26 -10.58 -33.45
C GLY A 106 -4.75 -10.16 -32.07
N HIS A 107 -3.59 -10.67 -31.61
CA HIS A 107 -2.89 -10.22 -30.40
C HIS A 107 -3.77 -10.13 -29.14
N ARG A 108 -4.76 -11.03 -28.97
CA ARG A 108 -5.61 -11.10 -27.78
C ARG A 108 -5.17 -12.25 -26.88
N LEU A 109 -5.15 -11.97 -25.59
CA LEU A 109 -5.02 -12.99 -24.55
C LEU A 109 -6.19 -13.98 -24.64
N THR A 110 -6.00 -15.19 -24.17
CA THR A 110 -7.04 -16.23 -24.08
C THR A 110 -7.38 -16.47 -22.61
N GLY A 111 -8.67 -16.67 -22.33
CA GLY A 111 -9.12 -17.07 -21.01
C GLY A 111 -8.43 -18.36 -20.54
N GLY A 112 -8.27 -18.50 -19.24
CA GLY A 112 -7.57 -19.65 -18.66
C GLY A 112 -7.77 -19.76 -17.16
N HIS A 113 -7.27 -20.86 -16.61
CA HIS A 113 -7.27 -21.09 -15.16
C HIS A 113 -5.91 -20.72 -14.59
N ILE A 114 -5.91 -19.82 -13.60
CA ILE A 114 -4.74 -19.32 -12.92
C ILE A 114 -4.86 -19.67 -11.43
N HIS A 115 -3.88 -20.39 -10.89
CA HIS A 115 -3.76 -20.61 -9.46
C HIS A 115 -2.53 -19.86 -8.95
N LEU A 116 -2.72 -18.91 -8.03
CA LEU A 116 -1.63 -18.17 -7.38
C LEU A 116 -1.08 -18.99 -6.21
N ASP A 117 0.23 -19.11 -6.12
CA ASP A 117 0.89 -19.88 -5.04
C ASP A 117 0.73 -19.15 -3.68
N CYS A 118 0.56 -17.83 -3.73
CA CYS A 118 0.20 -17.00 -2.57
C CYS A 118 -0.78 -15.89 -3.02
N PRO A 119 -1.68 -15.43 -2.11
CA PRO A 119 -2.58 -14.33 -2.42
C PRO A 119 -1.79 -13.02 -2.59
N SER A 120 -1.48 -12.70 -3.84
CA SER A 120 -0.72 -11.51 -4.21
C SER A 120 -1.67 -10.44 -4.74
N VAL A 121 -1.78 -9.29 -4.05
CA VAL A 121 -2.59 -8.15 -4.50
C VAL A 121 -2.17 -7.72 -5.90
N GLY A 122 -0.88 -7.45 -6.09
CA GLY A 122 -0.37 -6.97 -7.38
C GLY A 122 -0.61 -7.93 -8.54
N ALA A 123 -0.41 -9.24 -8.32
CA ALA A 123 -0.70 -10.25 -9.35
C ALA A 123 -2.21 -10.35 -9.64
N THR A 124 -3.04 -10.40 -8.59
CA THR A 124 -4.50 -10.47 -8.74
C THR A 124 -5.02 -9.29 -9.56
N GLU A 125 -4.63 -8.07 -9.22
CA GLU A 125 -5.07 -6.85 -9.91
C GLU A 125 -4.56 -6.80 -11.36
N THR A 126 -3.28 -7.09 -11.57
CA THR A 126 -2.68 -7.12 -12.92
C THR A 126 -3.36 -8.14 -13.82
N LEU A 127 -3.60 -9.36 -13.31
CA LEU A 127 -4.22 -10.44 -14.08
C LEU A 127 -5.71 -10.20 -14.29
N MET A 128 -6.42 -9.63 -13.32
CA MET A 128 -7.80 -9.21 -13.46
C MET A 128 -7.95 -8.16 -14.57
N MET A 129 -7.09 -7.12 -14.59
CA MET A 129 -7.09 -6.13 -15.67
C MET A 129 -6.79 -6.77 -17.03
N ALA A 130 -5.79 -7.66 -17.10
CA ALA A 130 -5.44 -8.35 -18.35
C ALA A 130 -6.57 -9.23 -18.86
N ALA A 131 -7.24 -9.98 -18.00
CA ALA A 131 -8.32 -10.91 -18.34
C ALA A 131 -9.59 -10.22 -18.85
N THR A 132 -9.81 -8.94 -18.51
CA THR A 132 -11.01 -8.21 -18.99
C THR A 132 -11.14 -8.14 -20.50
N LEU A 133 -10.03 -8.19 -21.23
CA LEU A 133 -9.98 -8.16 -22.69
C LEU A 133 -9.53 -9.48 -23.33
N ALA A 134 -9.41 -10.56 -22.55
CA ALA A 134 -9.07 -11.89 -23.07
C ALA A 134 -10.24 -12.55 -23.79
N ASP A 135 -9.98 -13.48 -24.72
CA ASP A 135 -11.02 -14.26 -25.34
C ASP A 135 -11.42 -15.43 -24.42
N GLY A 136 -12.71 -15.49 -24.04
CA GLY A 136 -13.25 -16.53 -23.17
C GLY A 136 -13.30 -16.16 -21.70
N GLU A 137 -13.29 -17.18 -20.83
CA GLU A 137 -13.40 -17.03 -19.38
C GLU A 137 -12.06 -17.29 -18.71
N THR A 138 -11.76 -16.48 -17.71
CA THR A 138 -10.59 -16.62 -16.83
C THR A 138 -11.05 -16.85 -15.41
N THR A 139 -10.44 -17.82 -14.72
CA THR A 139 -10.60 -18.03 -13.29
C THR A 139 -9.25 -17.80 -12.61
N ILE A 140 -9.23 -16.97 -11.56
CA ILE A 140 -8.06 -16.74 -10.70
C ILE A 140 -8.39 -17.34 -9.33
N ASP A 141 -7.71 -18.42 -8.96
CA ASP A 141 -7.82 -19.05 -7.65
C ASP A 141 -6.70 -18.59 -6.73
N ASN A 142 -6.95 -18.63 -5.43
CA ASN A 142 -6.13 -18.08 -4.37
C ASN A 142 -5.84 -16.58 -4.58
N ALA A 143 -6.85 -15.88 -5.10
CA ALA A 143 -6.80 -14.43 -5.35
C ALA A 143 -6.72 -13.66 -4.04
N ALA A 144 -6.09 -12.50 -4.08
CA ALA A 144 -6.10 -11.53 -2.99
C ALA A 144 -7.51 -10.98 -2.78
N GLN A 145 -7.89 -10.72 -1.52
CA GLN A 145 -9.25 -10.35 -1.12
C GLN A 145 -9.33 -8.93 -0.56
N GLU A 146 -8.24 -8.19 -0.63
CA GLU A 146 -8.15 -6.82 -0.13
C GLU A 146 -9.24 -5.92 -0.74
N PRO A 147 -9.75 -4.93 0.04
CA PRO A 147 -10.75 -3.97 -0.43
C PRO A 147 -10.37 -3.28 -1.73
N GLU A 148 -9.10 -3.03 -1.96
CA GLU A 148 -8.53 -2.42 -3.17
C GLU A 148 -8.77 -3.29 -4.41
N VAL A 149 -8.71 -4.61 -4.27
CA VAL A 149 -9.03 -5.57 -5.35
C VAL A 149 -10.51 -5.50 -5.72
N ILE A 150 -11.39 -5.39 -4.70
CA ILE A 150 -12.84 -5.22 -4.91
C ILE A 150 -13.12 -3.89 -5.60
N ASP A 151 -12.43 -2.84 -5.18
CA ASP A 151 -12.60 -1.49 -5.73
C ASP A 151 -12.19 -1.44 -7.20
N LEU A 152 -11.04 -2.02 -7.55
CA LEU A 152 -10.61 -2.17 -8.95
C LEU A 152 -11.62 -2.97 -9.78
N ALA A 153 -12.14 -4.08 -9.24
CA ALA A 153 -13.15 -4.86 -9.92
C ALA A 153 -14.43 -4.05 -10.20
N ARG A 154 -14.86 -3.23 -9.24
CA ARG A 154 -16.02 -2.33 -9.40
C ARG A 154 -15.80 -1.27 -10.48
N LEU A 155 -14.60 -0.65 -10.50
CA LEU A 155 -14.22 0.27 -11.57
C LEU A 155 -14.27 -0.43 -12.94
N LEU A 156 -13.67 -1.62 -13.07
CA LEU A 156 -13.68 -2.38 -14.32
C LEU A 156 -15.10 -2.77 -14.75
N ILE A 157 -15.96 -3.15 -13.81
CA ILE A 157 -17.38 -3.43 -14.07
C ILE A 157 -18.12 -2.16 -14.54
N ALA A 158 -17.85 -1.02 -13.91
CA ALA A 158 -18.40 0.27 -14.36
C ALA A 158 -17.93 0.64 -15.78
N MET A 159 -16.75 0.16 -16.19
CA MET A 159 -16.21 0.28 -17.55
C MET A 159 -16.75 -0.78 -18.52
N GLY A 160 -17.62 -1.69 -18.08
CA GLY A 160 -18.23 -2.73 -18.91
C GLY A 160 -17.61 -4.12 -18.82
N ALA A 161 -16.67 -4.35 -17.91
CA ALA A 161 -16.13 -5.69 -17.66
C ALA A 161 -17.14 -6.62 -16.98
N ARG A 162 -16.93 -7.93 -17.13
CA ARG A 162 -17.78 -8.98 -16.54
C ARG A 162 -16.96 -9.76 -15.52
N ILE A 163 -17.01 -9.33 -14.26
CA ILE A 163 -16.22 -9.88 -13.14
C ILE A 163 -17.16 -10.36 -12.05
N ARG A 164 -16.85 -11.51 -11.43
CA ARG A 164 -17.55 -12.08 -10.29
C ARG A 164 -16.53 -12.59 -9.27
N GLY A 165 -16.90 -12.63 -8.00
CA GLY A 165 -16.09 -13.22 -6.94
C GLY A 165 -14.98 -12.32 -6.40
N ALA A 166 -14.85 -11.05 -6.84
CA ALA A 166 -13.89 -10.12 -6.22
C ALA A 166 -14.16 -9.99 -4.71
N GLY A 167 -13.10 -10.12 -3.89
CA GLY A 167 -13.20 -10.20 -2.43
C GLY A 167 -13.38 -11.63 -1.89
N SER A 168 -13.39 -12.63 -2.76
CA SER A 168 -13.31 -14.05 -2.40
C SER A 168 -12.02 -14.68 -2.94
N PRO A 169 -11.64 -15.89 -2.49
CA PRO A 169 -10.44 -16.56 -2.98
C PRO A 169 -10.46 -16.89 -4.47
N THR A 170 -11.63 -16.86 -5.11
CA THR A 170 -11.78 -17.17 -6.52
C THR A 170 -12.47 -16.03 -7.27
N ILE A 171 -11.82 -15.50 -8.31
CA ILE A 171 -12.36 -14.45 -9.18
C ILE A 171 -12.55 -15.02 -10.57
N THR A 172 -13.76 -14.83 -11.14
CA THR A 172 -14.08 -15.22 -12.51
C THR A 172 -14.30 -13.99 -13.38
N ILE A 173 -13.64 -13.94 -14.53
CA ILE A 173 -13.69 -12.84 -15.49
C ILE A 173 -14.10 -13.39 -16.85
N VAL A 174 -15.17 -12.89 -17.42
CA VAL A 174 -15.53 -13.16 -18.83
C VAL A 174 -15.07 -11.98 -19.67
N GLY A 175 -14.14 -12.24 -20.58
CA GLY A 175 -13.54 -11.19 -21.39
C GLY A 175 -14.54 -10.51 -22.31
N VAL A 176 -14.30 -9.23 -22.60
CA VAL A 176 -15.13 -8.40 -23.49
C VAL A 176 -14.28 -7.85 -24.63
N GLU A 177 -14.93 -7.43 -25.73
CA GLU A 177 -14.20 -6.87 -26.88
C GLU A 177 -13.53 -5.54 -26.54
N ARG A 178 -14.21 -4.71 -25.74
CA ARG A 178 -13.73 -3.38 -25.34
C ARG A 178 -14.35 -2.93 -24.01
N LEU A 179 -13.63 -2.08 -23.32
CA LEU A 179 -14.14 -1.31 -22.19
C LEU A 179 -14.50 0.11 -22.66
N HIS A 180 -15.29 0.82 -21.88
CA HIS A 180 -15.63 2.24 -22.08
C HIS A 180 -15.19 3.08 -20.89
N GLY A 181 -15.26 4.40 -21.00
CA GLY A 181 -14.98 5.32 -19.89
C GLY A 181 -16.03 5.20 -18.78
N ALA A 182 -15.64 5.52 -17.57
CA ALA A 182 -16.52 5.56 -16.40
C ALA A 182 -16.10 6.68 -15.45
N ASP A 183 -17.09 7.28 -14.79
CA ASP A 183 -16.87 8.11 -13.61
C ASP A 183 -16.89 7.21 -12.37
N TYR A 184 -15.86 7.30 -11.54
CA TYR A 184 -15.70 6.41 -10.40
C TYR A 184 -15.03 7.11 -9.23
N ALA A 185 -15.57 6.93 -8.05
CA ALA A 185 -14.97 7.39 -6.80
C ALA A 185 -14.25 6.23 -6.12
N VAL A 186 -12.93 6.38 -5.92
CA VAL A 186 -12.09 5.38 -5.21
C VAL A 186 -12.50 5.33 -3.75
N ILE A 187 -12.43 4.13 -3.15
CA ILE A 187 -12.70 3.95 -1.72
C ILE A 187 -11.72 4.75 -0.84
N PRO A 188 -12.11 5.13 0.40
CA PRO A 188 -11.20 5.74 1.35
C PRO A 188 -10.02 4.82 1.68
N ASP A 189 -8.83 5.42 1.87
CA ASP A 189 -7.62 4.69 2.25
C ASP A 189 -7.72 4.18 3.69
N ARG A 190 -7.90 2.86 3.84
CA ARG A 190 -7.98 2.20 5.14
C ARG A 190 -6.67 2.27 5.94
N ILE A 191 -5.53 2.34 5.26
CA ILE A 191 -4.23 2.38 5.94
C ILE A 191 -3.96 3.78 6.49
N GLU A 192 -4.32 4.83 5.74
CA GLU A 192 -4.28 6.19 6.27
C GLU A 192 -5.25 6.34 7.45
N ALA A 193 -6.50 5.87 7.32
CA ALA A 193 -7.48 5.89 8.40
C ALA A 193 -6.98 5.15 9.65
N GLY A 194 -6.44 3.93 9.50
CA GLY A 194 -5.83 3.17 10.59
C GLY A 194 -4.66 3.90 11.26
N THR A 195 -3.85 4.62 10.48
CA THR A 195 -2.75 5.43 11.02
C THR A 195 -3.26 6.56 11.92
N PHE A 196 -4.36 7.25 11.54
CA PHE A 196 -4.97 8.28 12.39
C PHE A 196 -5.63 7.70 13.64
N LEU A 197 -6.27 6.52 13.55
CA LEU A 197 -6.79 5.82 14.72
C LEU A 197 -5.67 5.46 15.69
N LEU A 198 -4.52 5.02 15.18
CA LEU A 198 -3.33 4.74 15.99
C LEU A 198 -2.70 6.02 16.56
N ALA A 199 -2.74 7.14 15.83
CA ALA A 199 -2.31 8.44 16.36
C ALA A 199 -3.14 8.85 17.58
N ALA A 200 -4.47 8.67 17.53
CA ALA A 200 -5.34 8.91 18.67
C ALA A 200 -5.05 7.96 19.83
N ALA A 201 -4.86 6.67 19.54
CA ALA A 201 -4.58 5.67 20.57
C ALA A 201 -3.26 5.94 21.29
N ILE A 202 -2.17 6.24 20.58
CA ILE A 202 -0.85 6.48 21.17
C ILE A 202 -0.81 7.76 22.00
N THR A 203 -1.59 8.77 21.62
CA THR A 203 -1.72 10.06 22.34
C THR A 203 -2.81 10.05 23.41
N ARG A 204 -3.50 8.92 23.61
CA ARG A 204 -4.60 8.80 24.60
C ARG A 204 -5.70 9.84 24.36
N SER A 205 -6.13 9.96 23.12
CA SER A 205 -7.03 11.01 22.65
C SER A 205 -8.37 10.45 22.16
N LEU A 206 -9.38 11.32 22.12
CA LEU A 206 -10.63 11.12 21.40
C LEU A 206 -10.48 11.69 19.99
N LEU A 207 -10.75 10.89 18.97
CA LEU A 207 -10.68 11.33 17.57
C LEU A 207 -11.79 10.67 16.73
N ARG A 208 -12.35 11.46 15.82
CA ARG A 208 -13.22 10.97 14.75
C ARG A 208 -12.49 10.98 13.43
N VAL A 209 -12.44 9.82 12.75
CA VAL A 209 -11.84 9.66 11.42
C VAL A 209 -12.92 9.36 10.39
N ALA A 210 -13.05 10.18 9.37
CA ALA A 210 -14.05 10.03 8.30
C ALA A 210 -13.53 10.68 6.99
N PRO A 211 -13.92 10.15 5.80
CA PRO A 211 -14.72 8.93 5.61
C PRO A 211 -13.90 7.66 5.86
N VAL A 212 -14.54 6.62 6.43
CA VAL A 212 -13.93 5.29 6.66
C VAL A 212 -14.98 4.23 6.38
N VAL A 213 -14.56 3.12 5.80
CA VAL A 213 -15.35 1.89 5.71
C VAL A 213 -14.84 0.94 6.79
N PRO A 214 -15.57 0.78 7.92
CA PRO A 214 -15.07 0.05 9.09
C PRO A 214 -14.73 -1.41 8.77
N GLU A 215 -15.48 -2.04 7.87
CA GLU A 215 -15.28 -3.43 7.44
C GLU A 215 -13.89 -3.64 6.79
N HIS A 216 -13.30 -2.59 6.22
CA HIS A 216 -11.96 -2.64 5.65
C HIS A 216 -10.85 -2.65 6.71
N LEU A 217 -11.19 -2.32 7.96
CA LEU A 217 -10.28 -2.23 9.10
C LEU A 217 -10.59 -3.23 10.22
N GLY A 218 -11.48 -4.20 10.02
CA GLY A 218 -12.00 -5.07 11.07
C GLY A 218 -10.93 -5.62 12.01
N ALA A 219 -9.87 -6.24 11.49
CA ALA A 219 -8.77 -6.77 12.32
C ALA A 219 -8.03 -5.69 13.13
N VAL A 220 -7.91 -4.47 12.60
CA VAL A 220 -7.24 -3.35 13.28
C VAL A 220 -8.12 -2.81 14.40
N LEU A 221 -9.41 -2.60 14.13
CA LEU A 221 -10.39 -2.12 15.12
C LEU A 221 -10.50 -3.11 16.29
N THR A 222 -10.60 -4.42 15.99
CA THR A 222 -10.59 -5.47 17.02
C THR A 222 -9.33 -5.40 17.90
N LYS A 223 -8.14 -5.21 17.32
CA LYS A 223 -6.90 -5.10 18.09
C LYS A 223 -6.82 -3.81 18.92
N LEU A 224 -7.40 -2.72 18.45
CA LEU A 224 -7.53 -1.49 19.23
C LEU A 224 -8.50 -1.66 20.41
N GLU A 225 -9.63 -2.36 20.20
CA GLU A 225 -10.58 -2.69 21.28
C GLU A 225 -9.95 -3.63 22.32
N GLU A 226 -9.25 -4.69 21.88
CA GLU A 226 -8.49 -5.59 22.76
C GLU A 226 -7.42 -4.80 23.57
N ALA A 227 -6.81 -3.78 22.96
CA ALA A 227 -5.84 -2.90 23.63
C ALA A 227 -6.49 -1.90 24.61
N GLY A 228 -7.83 -1.85 24.69
CA GLY A 228 -8.57 -1.02 25.64
C GLY A 228 -9.16 0.27 25.06
N CYS A 229 -9.11 0.46 23.73
CA CYS A 229 -9.79 1.57 23.09
C CYS A 229 -11.30 1.33 23.00
N ARG A 230 -12.09 2.38 23.18
CA ARG A 230 -13.51 2.37 22.86
C ARG A 230 -13.68 2.80 21.42
N ILE A 231 -14.36 1.99 20.63
CA ILE A 231 -14.63 2.24 19.20
C ILE A 231 -16.13 2.39 18.99
N GLU A 232 -16.53 3.45 18.27
CA GLU A 232 -17.91 3.68 17.87
C GLU A 232 -17.97 3.98 16.37
N HIS A 233 -19.07 3.56 15.72
CA HIS A 233 -19.33 3.82 14.30
C HIS A 233 -20.48 4.80 14.17
N ASP A 234 -20.31 5.88 13.36
CA ASP A 234 -21.32 6.91 13.17
C ASP A 234 -21.96 6.91 11.77
N GLY A 235 -21.76 5.82 11.01
CA GLY A 235 -22.29 5.64 9.65
C GLY A 235 -21.44 6.26 8.53
N LEU A 236 -20.55 7.20 8.82
CA LEU A 236 -19.60 7.80 7.87
C LEU A 236 -18.15 7.57 8.26
N GLY A 237 -17.90 7.20 9.52
CA GLY A 237 -16.55 7.06 10.05
C GLY A 237 -16.50 6.27 11.34
N VAL A 238 -15.33 6.32 11.95
CA VAL A 238 -14.98 5.66 13.19
C VAL A 238 -14.59 6.71 14.22
N VAL A 239 -15.16 6.62 15.41
CA VAL A 239 -14.77 7.39 16.59
C VAL A 239 -13.97 6.46 17.51
N ILE A 240 -12.77 6.87 17.90
CA ILE A 240 -11.92 6.18 18.86
C ILE A 240 -11.74 7.04 20.11
N ASP A 241 -11.92 6.45 21.29
CA ASP A 241 -11.57 7.02 22.58
C ASP A 241 -10.56 6.10 23.28
N ALA A 242 -9.38 6.61 23.53
CA ALA A 242 -8.27 5.86 24.11
C ALA A 242 -7.82 6.52 25.41
N GLN A 243 -8.07 5.85 26.54
CA GLN A 243 -7.64 6.34 27.88
C GLN A 243 -6.46 5.56 28.41
N ARG A 244 -6.52 4.26 28.32
CA ARG A 244 -5.49 3.33 28.79
C ARG A 244 -5.24 2.30 27.72
N ILE A 245 -3.99 2.01 27.42
CA ILE A 245 -3.60 1.00 26.42
C ILE A 245 -2.87 -0.14 27.13
N THR A 246 -3.37 -1.33 26.93
CA THR A 246 -2.78 -2.59 27.39
C THR A 246 -2.13 -3.35 26.26
N ALA A 247 -1.15 -4.18 26.60
CA ALA A 247 -0.43 -5.00 25.64
C ALA A 247 -1.38 -6.00 24.95
N VAL A 248 -1.18 -6.16 23.65
CA VAL A 248 -1.88 -7.17 22.84
C VAL A 248 -0.91 -7.83 21.87
N ASP A 249 -1.15 -9.08 21.54
CA ASP A 249 -0.39 -9.79 20.52
C ASP A 249 -1.02 -9.59 19.15
N LEU A 250 -0.19 -9.49 18.13
CA LEU A 250 -0.66 -9.43 16.75
C LEU A 250 0.22 -10.24 15.79
N ARG A 251 -0.40 -10.68 14.71
CA ARG A 251 0.27 -11.38 13.61
C ARG A 251 -0.22 -10.81 12.30
N THR A 252 0.70 -10.41 11.43
CA THR A 252 0.33 -9.94 10.10
C THR A 252 -0.10 -11.11 9.21
N GLN A 253 -1.17 -10.88 8.45
CA GLN A 253 -1.76 -11.85 7.54
C GLN A 253 -2.39 -11.13 6.34
N PRO A 254 -2.57 -11.80 5.19
CA PRO A 254 -3.40 -11.30 4.11
C PRO A 254 -4.80 -10.94 4.62
N PHE A 255 -5.46 -10.01 3.94
CA PHE A 255 -6.84 -9.63 4.28
C PHE A 255 -7.77 -10.87 4.29
N PRO A 256 -8.69 -10.99 5.27
CA PRO A 256 -9.11 -10.00 6.26
C PRO A 256 -8.28 -10.01 7.58
N GLY A 257 -7.09 -10.61 7.60
CA GLY A 257 -6.22 -10.57 8.75
C GLY A 257 -5.58 -9.19 8.98
N PHE A 258 -4.71 -9.10 10.00
CA PHE A 258 -4.09 -7.82 10.35
C PHE A 258 -3.11 -7.35 9.25
N PRO A 259 -3.31 -6.13 8.71
CA PRO A 259 -2.51 -5.65 7.59
C PRO A 259 -1.06 -5.35 7.99
N THR A 260 -0.12 -5.89 7.24
CA THR A 260 1.31 -5.62 7.42
C THR A 260 1.64 -4.11 7.33
N ASP A 261 0.83 -3.32 6.63
CA ASP A 261 1.00 -1.88 6.47
C ASP A 261 0.69 -1.07 7.75
N LEU A 262 -0.01 -1.64 8.72
CA LEU A 262 -0.23 -1.04 10.03
C LEU A 262 0.61 -1.69 11.14
N GLN A 263 1.49 -2.65 10.81
CA GLN A 263 2.32 -3.34 11.79
C GLN A 263 3.29 -2.37 12.48
N ALA A 264 4.05 -1.56 11.75
CA ALA A 264 5.00 -0.61 12.32
C ALA A 264 4.31 0.52 13.11
N PRO A 265 3.25 1.18 12.60
CA PRO A 265 2.44 2.11 13.37
C PRO A 265 1.86 1.51 14.67
N PHE A 266 1.38 0.26 14.63
CA PHE A 266 0.85 -0.42 15.80
C PHE A 266 1.95 -0.77 16.82
N MET A 267 3.16 -1.12 16.34
CA MET A 267 4.33 -1.33 17.21
C MET A 267 4.69 -0.07 17.98
N SER A 268 4.59 1.12 17.39
CA SER A 268 4.79 2.39 18.09
C SER A 268 3.79 2.57 19.23
N LEU A 269 2.52 2.21 19.03
CA LEU A 269 1.50 2.20 20.08
C LEU A 269 1.89 1.24 21.23
N LEU A 270 2.25 -0.01 20.88
CA LEU A 270 2.57 -1.04 21.86
C LEU A 270 3.85 -0.74 22.66
N ALA A 271 4.76 0.07 22.09
CA ALA A 271 5.95 0.52 22.81
C ALA A 271 5.61 1.34 24.09
N THR A 272 4.37 1.88 24.18
CA THR A 272 3.88 2.63 25.36
C THR A 272 2.66 1.96 26.02
N ALA A 273 2.35 0.71 25.68
CA ALA A 273 1.25 -0.05 26.27
C ALA A 273 1.66 -0.69 27.61
N GLU A 274 0.72 -0.89 28.52
CA GLU A 274 1.00 -1.59 29.76
C GLU A 274 1.10 -3.11 29.54
N GLY A 275 2.27 -3.69 29.84
CA GLY A 275 2.53 -5.12 29.69
C GLY A 275 3.49 -5.46 28.56
N THR A 276 3.49 -6.71 28.14
CA THR A 276 4.36 -7.24 27.07
C THR A 276 3.53 -7.72 25.90
N SER A 277 3.90 -7.29 24.72
CA SER A 277 3.26 -7.67 23.44
C SER A 277 4.20 -8.47 22.56
N MET A 278 3.63 -9.32 21.72
CA MET A 278 4.34 -10.04 20.67
C MET A 278 3.78 -9.67 19.30
N ILE A 279 4.66 -9.25 18.39
CA ILE A 279 4.32 -9.01 16.98
C ILE A 279 5.04 -10.03 16.11
N VAL A 280 4.29 -10.74 15.26
CA VAL A 280 4.85 -11.67 14.27
C VAL A 280 4.58 -11.12 12.87
N GLU A 281 5.64 -10.77 12.14
CA GLU A 281 5.54 -10.32 10.74
C GLU A 281 5.70 -11.49 9.79
N ASN A 282 4.62 -11.86 9.09
CA ASN A 282 4.60 -13.04 8.21
C ASN A 282 4.56 -12.69 6.71
N ILE A 283 4.44 -11.40 6.37
CA ILE A 283 4.25 -10.98 4.98
C ILE A 283 5.59 -10.61 4.33
N PHE A 284 6.42 -9.85 5.07
CA PHE A 284 7.69 -9.36 4.54
C PHE A 284 8.85 -9.62 5.49
N GLU A 285 9.91 -10.21 4.96
CA GLU A 285 11.06 -10.69 5.74
C GLU A 285 11.90 -9.56 6.37
N ASN A 286 11.92 -8.36 5.76
CA ASN A 286 12.74 -7.23 6.23
C ASN A 286 11.90 -6.06 6.79
N ARG A 287 10.66 -6.31 7.22
CA ARG A 287 9.75 -5.22 7.59
C ARG A 287 9.90 -4.74 9.04
N LEU A 288 10.85 -5.25 9.79
CA LEU A 288 11.09 -4.88 11.19
C LEU A 288 12.29 -3.94 11.39
N GLN A 289 12.78 -3.29 10.34
CA GLN A 289 13.93 -2.38 10.40
C GLN A 289 13.71 -1.15 11.30
N HIS A 290 12.46 -0.67 11.42
CA HIS A 290 12.06 0.44 12.27
C HIS A 290 12.27 0.17 13.78
N VAL A 291 12.45 -1.08 14.19
CA VAL A 291 12.70 -1.46 15.58
C VAL A 291 13.92 -0.72 16.14
N ALA A 292 15.00 -0.63 15.37
CA ALA A 292 16.21 0.06 15.80
C ALA A 292 15.96 1.55 16.09
N GLU A 293 15.08 2.19 15.34
CA GLU A 293 14.73 3.60 15.54
C GLU A 293 13.80 3.78 16.75
N LEU A 294 12.84 2.86 16.98
CA LEU A 294 12.05 2.86 18.22
C LEU A 294 12.92 2.64 19.46
N GLN A 295 13.92 1.73 19.39
CA GLN A 295 14.90 1.53 20.47
C GLN A 295 15.73 2.80 20.73
N ARG A 296 16.07 3.58 19.69
CA ARG A 296 16.73 4.88 19.82
C ARG A 296 15.87 5.88 20.61
N MET A 297 14.54 5.76 20.52
CA MET A 297 13.58 6.54 21.31
C MET A 297 13.33 5.96 22.71
N GLY A 298 14.04 4.90 23.11
CA GLY A 298 13.92 4.28 24.42
C GLY A 298 12.91 3.14 24.52
N ALA A 299 12.36 2.65 23.40
CA ALA A 299 11.48 1.48 23.43
C ALA A 299 12.22 0.21 23.83
N SER A 300 11.61 -0.63 24.65
CA SER A 300 12.13 -1.94 25.07
C SER A 300 11.62 -3.01 24.10
N ILE A 301 12.40 -3.31 23.07
CA ILE A 301 12.01 -4.28 22.03
C ILE A 301 13.15 -5.29 21.83
N ARG A 302 12.81 -6.58 21.86
CA ARG A 302 13.71 -7.69 21.57
C ARG A 302 13.23 -8.43 20.32
N MET A 303 14.16 -8.67 19.39
CA MET A 303 13.88 -9.37 18.13
C MET A 303 14.29 -10.84 18.20
N GLN A 304 13.48 -11.71 17.58
CA GLN A 304 13.81 -13.12 17.32
C GLN A 304 13.23 -13.54 15.97
N GLY A 305 14.08 -13.58 14.96
CA GLY A 305 13.63 -13.85 13.58
C GLY A 305 12.63 -12.80 13.11
N ASN A 306 11.44 -13.23 12.70
CA ASN A 306 10.33 -12.36 12.27
C ASN A 306 9.42 -11.91 13.43
N THR A 307 9.85 -12.09 14.67
CA THR A 307 9.04 -11.81 15.86
C THR A 307 9.70 -10.72 16.70
N ALA A 308 8.91 -9.71 17.07
CA ALA A 308 9.29 -8.66 18.00
C ALA A 308 8.55 -8.87 19.34
N PHE A 309 9.28 -8.87 20.45
CA PHE A 309 8.74 -8.82 21.80
C PHE A 309 8.92 -7.41 22.33
N ILE A 310 7.82 -6.75 22.68
CA ILE A 310 7.76 -5.35 23.08
C ILE A 310 7.33 -5.29 24.55
N GLU A 311 8.18 -4.79 25.42
CA GLU A 311 7.81 -4.44 26.76
C GLU A 311 7.50 -2.94 26.79
N GLY A 312 6.28 -2.59 27.12
CA GLY A 312 5.84 -1.21 27.09
C GLY A 312 6.57 -0.36 28.14
N VAL A 313 7.03 0.80 27.72
CA VAL A 313 7.70 1.77 28.58
C VAL A 313 6.75 2.90 28.97
N ALA A 314 6.98 3.50 30.13
CA ALA A 314 6.15 4.60 30.60
C ALA A 314 6.17 5.82 29.63
N ARG A 315 7.30 6.05 28.96
CA ARG A 315 7.52 7.19 28.06
C ARG A 315 8.59 6.86 27.02
N LEU A 316 8.40 7.34 25.81
CA LEU A 316 9.44 7.43 24.80
C LEU A 316 10.18 8.77 24.91
N SER A 317 11.41 8.83 24.46
CA SER A 317 12.22 10.05 24.41
C SER A 317 12.33 10.56 22.99
N GLY A 318 12.18 11.87 22.79
CA GLY A 318 12.43 12.51 21.52
C GLY A 318 13.87 12.30 21.05
N ALA A 319 14.03 11.91 19.78
CA ALA A 319 15.33 11.63 19.18
C ALA A 319 15.31 11.94 17.67
N PRO A 320 16.48 12.16 17.06
CA PRO A 320 16.59 12.09 15.59
C PRO A 320 16.47 10.63 15.15
N VAL A 321 15.45 10.35 14.31
CA VAL A 321 15.13 9.02 13.78
C VAL A 321 14.98 9.06 12.27
N HIS A 322 15.13 7.91 11.62
CA HIS A 322 15.03 7.78 10.16
C HIS A 322 13.98 6.75 9.78
N GLY A 323 12.99 7.19 8.98
CA GLY A 323 12.05 6.27 8.34
C GLY A 323 12.72 5.54 7.18
N THR A 324 12.78 4.22 7.24
CA THR A 324 13.40 3.38 6.22
C THR A 324 12.48 3.05 5.06
N ASP A 325 11.17 3.19 5.26
CA ASP A 325 10.12 2.97 4.27
C ASP A 325 8.88 3.80 4.66
N LEU A 326 7.84 3.76 3.79
CA LEU A 326 6.60 4.50 3.97
C LEU A 326 5.95 4.30 5.35
N ARG A 327 5.86 3.06 5.82
CA ARG A 327 5.14 2.72 7.07
C ARG A 327 6.03 2.88 8.31
N ALA A 328 7.33 2.65 8.15
CA ALA A 328 8.31 2.99 9.17
C ALA A 328 8.34 4.50 9.43
N SER A 329 8.29 5.33 8.37
CA SER A 329 8.24 6.79 8.52
C SER A 329 6.99 7.24 9.30
N ALA A 330 5.81 6.69 8.97
CA ALA A 330 4.58 6.97 9.70
C ALA A 330 4.67 6.51 11.17
N ALA A 331 5.24 5.33 11.43
CA ALA A 331 5.46 4.83 12.78
C ALA A 331 6.34 5.75 13.62
N MET A 332 7.40 6.32 13.03
CA MET A 332 8.27 7.30 13.71
C MET A 332 7.55 8.61 14.02
N VAL A 333 6.67 9.07 13.13
CA VAL A 333 5.80 10.23 13.41
C VAL A 333 4.90 9.94 14.61
N LEU A 334 4.23 8.78 14.62
CA LEU A 334 3.35 8.39 15.74
C LEU A 334 4.13 8.27 17.06
N ALA A 335 5.28 7.62 17.05
CA ALA A 335 6.15 7.53 18.23
C ALA A 335 6.57 8.92 18.73
N GLY A 336 6.86 9.84 17.80
CA GLY A 336 7.20 11.23 18.11
C GLY A 336 6.06 12.01 18.78
N LEU A 337 4.79 11.72 18.43
CA LEU A 337 3.63 12.35 19.07
C LEU A 337 3.51 12.01 20.57
N ALA A 338 4.00 10.84 20.98
CA ALA A 338 3.95 10.36 22.36
C ALA A 338 5.25 10.52 23.13
N ALA A 339 6.32 10.96 22.47
CA ALA A 339 7.64 11.08 23.08
C ALA A 339 7.80 12.39 23.87
N GLU A 340 8.56 12.35 24.95
CA GLU A 340 8.99 13.56 25.66
C GLU A 340 10.14 14.25 24.92
N GLY A 341 10.04 15.54 24.74
CA GLY A 341 11.03 16.36 24.02
C GLY A 341 10.71 16.48 22.53
N THR A 342 11.74 16.64 21.70
CA THR A 342 11.58 16.84 20.26
C THR A 342 12.08 15.62 19.49
N THR A 343 11.24 15.10 18.60
CA THR A 343 11.60 14.05 17.64
C THR A 343 11.79 14.68 16.26
N THR A 344 12.92 14.37 15.62
CA THR A 344 13.19 14.75 14.24
C THR A 344 13.14 13.52 13.36
N VAL A 345 12.14 13.45 12.48
CA VAL A 345 11.96 12.33 11.54
C VAL A 345 12.56 12.69 10.20
N ARG A 346 13.48 11.87 9.70
CA ARG A 346 14.06 11.93 8.36
C ARG A 346 13.47 10.84 7.47
N GLY A 347 13.72 10.91 6.15
CA GLY A 347 13.14 9.95 5.19
C GLY A 347 11.71 10.31 4.80
N LEU A 348 11.41 11.62 4.70
CA LEU A 348 10.06 12.12 4.37
C LEU A 348 9.66 11.78 2.94
N GLU A 349 10.64 11.56 2.05
CA GLU A 349 10.41 11.09 0.69
C GLU A 349 9.64 9.76 0.63
N PHE A 350 9.82 8.89 1.65
CA PHE A 350 9.03 7.68 1.78
C PHE A 350 7.61 7.99 2.27
N LEU A 351 7.47 8.89 3.23
CA LEU A 351 6.17 9.27 3.81
C LEU A 351 5.23 9.89 2.77
N ASP A 352 5.76 10.79 1.94
CA ASP A 352 5.00 11.55 0.93
C ASP A 352 4.44 10.66 -0.20
N ARG A 353 4.89 9.41 -0.29
CA ARG A 353 4.34 8.43 -1.23
C ARG A 353 2.91 8.04 -0.92
N GLY A 354 2.55 7.91 0.36
CA GLY A 354 1.26 7.39 0.80
C GLY A 354 0.48 8.28 1.77
N TYR A 355 1.05 9.39 2.21
CA TYR A 355 0.36 10.35 3.09
C TYR A 355 0.40 11.75 2.48
N ALA A 356 -0.77 12.30 2.18
CA ALA A 356 -0.89 13.66 1.69
C ALA A 356 -1.06 14.61 2.88
N ASP A 357 -0.12 15.56 3.03
CA ASP A 357 -0.16 16.59 4.08
C ASP A 357 -0.44 16.01 5.49
N LEU A 358 0.33 14.98 5.86
CA LEU A 358 0.15 14.32 7.17
C LEU A 358 0.34 15.31 8.32
N GLU A 359 1.35 16.18 8.22
CA GLU A 359 1.62 17.23 9.22
C GLU A 359 0.47 18.22 9.35
N GLY A 360 -0.12 18.67 8.24
CA GLY A 360 -1.28 19.59 8.27
C GLY A 360 -2.50 18.93 8.90
N LYS A 361 -2.81 17.69 8.52
CA LYS A 361 -3.92 16.92 9.08
C LYS A 361 -3.75 16.69 10.59
N LEU A 362 -2.57 16.28 11.05
CA LEU A 362 -2.29 16.07 12.47
C LEU A 362 -2.31 17.37 13.26
N ASN A 363 -1.77 18.47 12.72
CA ASN A 363 -1.87 19.81 13.34
C ASN A 363 -3.32 20.27 13.46
N GLY A 364 -4.15 19.96 12.45
CA GLY A 364 -5.58 20.27 12.47
C GLY A 364 -6.35 19.62 13.62
N VAL A 365 -5.81 18.55 14.21
CA VAL A 365 -6.38 17.86 15.38
C VAL A 365 -5.57 18.06 16.67
N GLY A 366 -4.64 19.02 16.67
CA GLY A 366 -3.94 19.46 17.90
C GLY A 366 -2.51 18.94 18.07
N ALA A 367 -1.95 18.21 17.11
CA ALA A 367 -0.53 17.87 17.15
C ALA A 367 0.36 19.14 16.95
N GLN A 368 1.62 19.03 17.31
CA GLN A 368 2.62 20.08 17.10
C GLN A 368 3.74 19.54 16.21
N ILE A 369 3.49 19.56 14.91
CA ILE A 369 4.42 19.06 13.89
C ILE A 369 4.75 20.16 12.91
N ARG A 370 5.99 20.23 12.48
CA ARG A 370 6.42 21.12 11.40
C ARG A 370 7.35 20.40 10.44
N ARG A 371 7.17 20.64 9.15
CA ARG A 371 8.14 20.22 8.14
C ARG A 371 9.32 21.20 8.15
N LEU A 372 10.52 20.66 8.26
CA LEU A 372 11.75 21.42 8.11
C LEU A 372 12.22 21.25 6.66
N HIS A 373 12.53 22.34 6.00
CA HIS A 373 13.26 22.31 4.74
C HIS A 373 14.74 22.37 5.10
N ASP A 374 15.57 21.47 4.56
CA ASP A 374 17.01 21.57 4.70
C ASP A 374 17.46 22.91 4.10
N GLU A 375 17.82 23.86 4.95
CA GLU A 375 18.72 24.92 4.50
C GLU A 375 20.05 24.24 4.15
N PRO A 376 20.67 24.53 2.99
CA PRO A 376 21.99 24.01 2.69
C PRO A 376 22.89 24.38 3.85
N ALA A 377 23.45 23.37 4.52
CA ALA A 377 24.33 23.56 5.67
C ALA A 377 25.43 24.55 5.23
N SER A 378 25.35 25.78 5.72
CA SER A 378 26.46 26.70 5.69
C SER A 378 27.53 26.10 6.57
N LEU A 379 28.50 25.41 5.97
CA LEU A 379 29.72 25.01 6.67
C LEU A 379 30.33 26.29 7.26
N PRO A 380 30.53 26.38 8.57
CA PRO A 380 31.32 27.46 9.09
C PRO A 380 32.73 27.32 8.52
N LEU A 381 33.15 28.30 7.71
CA LEU A 381 34.52 28.44 7.33
C LEU A 381 35.34 28.49 8.64
N ALA A 382 36.13 27.44 8.87
CA ALA A 382 37.10 27.42 9.94
C ALA A 382 38.06 28.58 9.71
N ALA A 383 38.14 29.50 10.66
CA ALA A 383 39.13 30.55 10.74
C ALA A 383 40.47 30.00 11.25
#